data_285fe96a659d72024a139baac96fb9ca
#
_entry.id   285fe96a659d72024a139baac96fb9ca
#
_cell.length_a   1.000
_cell.length_b   1.000
_cell.length_c   1.000
_cell.angle_alpha   90.00
_cell.angle_beta   90.00
_cell.angle_gamma   90.00
#
_symmetry.space_group_name_H-M   'P 1'
#
loop_
_entity.id
_entity.type
_entity.pdbx_description
1 polymer ?
#
loop_
_entity_poly.entity_id
_entity_poly.type
_entity_poly.pdbx_seq_one_letter_code
_entity_poly.pdbx_strand_id
1 'polypeptide(L)'
;LLGQNVNSYGRDLKIDNKSRPYFAQLLHKLNEIDGLERIRFTSPHPKDFKEETINAVKSLSKVCNQIHVPLQSGSSDILSKMHRGYNKEKFLQKVDMIRGIIPDVSLTTDIIVGFPGETDDDFQDTMDIVKYVEFDSVYMFQFSPRPGTKAYDMEDEFVDQDIIKKRFQPVSYTHLTLPTRWD
;
A
#
# COMPACT_ATOMS: atom_id res chain seq x y z
N LEU A 1 -4.80 -13.92 5.07
CA LEU A 1 -5.35 -14.02 3.71
C LEU A 1 -4.31 -13.49 2.72
N LEU A 2 -4.07 -14.20 1.65
CA LEU A 2 -3.09 -13.87 0.62
C LEU A 2 -3.76 -13.77 -0.75
N GLY A 3 -3.28 -12.86 -1.59
CA GLY A 3 -3.75 -12.69 -2.97
C GLY A 3 -2.98 -11.56 -3.67
N GLN A 4 -3.12 -11.45 -5.00
CA GLN A 4 -2.51 -10.37 -5.80
C GLN A 4 -3.20 -9.00 -5.54
N ASN A 5 -4.52 -9.03 -5.30
CA ASN A 5 -5.34 -7.90 -4.92
C ASN A 5 -6.47 -8.47 -4.04
N VAL A 6 -6.15 -8.69 -2.76
CA VAL A 6 -7.02 -9.42 -1.84
C VAL A 6 -8.37 -8.74 -1.63
N ASN A 7 -8.42 -7.41 -1.63
CA ASN A 7 -9.65 -6.65 -1.43
C ASN A 7 -10.53 -6.53 -2.69
N SER A 8 -10.11 -7.15 -3.81
CA SER A 8 -10.97 -7.41 -4.96
C SER A 8 -11.65 -8.78 -4.94
N TYR A 9 -11.49 -9.57 -3.86
CA TYR A 9 -12.11 -10.88 -3.72
C TYR A 9 -13.60 -10.85 -4.06
N GLY A 10 -14.02 -11.83 -4.88
CA GLY A 10 -15.40 -12.01 -5.28
C GLY A 10 -15.91 -11.06 -6.36
N ARG A 11 -15.04 -10.21 -6.95
CA ARG A 11 -15.46 -9.31 -8.05
C ARG A 11 -15.97 -10.07 -9.28
N ASP A 12 -15.42 -11.26 -9.52
CA ASP A 12 -15.82 -12.20 -10.59
C ASP A 12 -17.09 -12.98 -10.25
N LEU A 13 -17.47 -13.03 -8.98
CA LEU A 13 -18.67 -13.69 -8.55
C LEU A 13 -19.89 -12.78 -8.78
N LYS A 14 -20.86 -13.27 -9.52
CA LYS A 14 -22.17 -12.61 -9.69
C LYS A 14 -23.09 -13.03 -8.55
N ILE A 15 -22.98 -12.36 -7.41
CA ILE A 15 -23.91 -12.55 -6.30
C ILE A 15 -25.00 -11.47 -6.42
N ASP A 16 -26.24 -11.85 -6.37
CA ASP A 16 -27.41 -10.95 -6.52
C ASP A 16 -27.36 -10.11 -7.82
N ASN A 17 -26.89 -10.70 -8.93
CA ASN A 17 -26.69 -10.04 -10.21
C ASN A 17 -25.79 -8.78 -10.19
N LYS A 18 -24.96 -8.62 -9.14
CA LYS A 18 -24.01 -7.52 -8.99
C LYS A 18 -22.58 -8.05 -9.05
N SER A 19 -21.73 -7.40 -9.83
CA SER A 19 -20.29 -7.63 -9.84
C SER A 19 -19.62 -6.58 -8.93
N ARG A 20 -19.25 -6.95 -7.72
CA ARG A 20 -18.56 -6.08 -6.75
C ARG A 20 -17.62 -6.90 -5.87
N PRO A 21 -16.61 -6.29 -5.26
CA PRO A 21 -15.81 -6.98 -4.25
C PRO A 21 -16.66 -7.39 -3.04
N TYR A 22 -16.44 -8.62 -2.60
CA TYR A 22 -17.10 -9.20 -1.41
C TYR A 22 -16.13 -9.43 -0.26
N PHE A 23 -15.02 -8.71 -0.22
CA PHE A 23 -13.97 -8.92 0.76
C PHE A 23 -14.42 -8.61 2.19
N ALA A 24 -15.21 -7.56 2.40
CA ALA A 24 -15.78 -7.24 3.70
C ALA A 24 -16.68 -8.38 4.21
N GLN A 25 -17.55 -8.94 3.35
CA GLN A 25 -18.42 -10.06 3.68
C GLN A 25 -17.62 -11.33 3.99
N LEU A 26 -16.48 -11.55 3.28
CA LEU A 26 -15.57 -12.63 3.61
C LEU A 26 -14.99 -12.47 5.02
N LEU A 27 -14.54 -11.26 5.38
CA LEU A 27 -14.03 -10.98 6.73
C LEU A 27 -15.09 -11.26 7.81
N HIS A 28 -16.35 -10.85 7.59
CA HIS A 28 -17.44 -11.16 8.50
C HIS A 28 -17.63 -12.66 8.69
N LYS A 29 -17.69 -13.44 7.60
CA LYS A 29 -17.86 -14.89 7.68
C LYS A 29 -16.67 -15.58 8.36
N LEU A 30 -15.44 -15.12 8.10
CA LEU A 30 -14.26 -15.66 8.76
C LEU A 30 -14.25 -15.35 10.26
N ASN A 31 -14.78 -14.19 10.66
CA ASN A 31 -14.86 -13.80 12.06
C ASN A 31 -15.78 -14.71 12.88
N GLU A 32 -16.76 -15.39 12.25
CA GLU A 32 -17.70 -16.31 12.88
C GLU A 32 -17.10 -17.72 13.15
N ILE A 33 -15.95 -18.05 12.54
CA ILE A 33 -15.35 -19.38 12.63
C ILE A 33 -14.78 -19.59 14.04
N ASP A 34 -15.26 -20.61 14.75
CA ASP A 34 -14.74 -20.98 16.06
C ASP A 34 -13.28 -21.48 15.95
N GLY A 35 -12.46 -21.16 16.96
CA GLY A 35 -11.05 -21.52 16.98
C GLY A 35 -10.15 -20.68 16.09
N LEU A 36 -10.69 -19.80 15.23
CA LEU A 36 -9.92 -18.78 14.52
C LEU A 36 -9.74 -17.56 15.44
N GLU A 37 -8.51 -17.27 15.81
CA GLU A 37 -8.20 -16.21 16.77
C GLU A 37 -7.85 -14.89 16.09
N ARG A 38 -7.16 -14.92 14.92
CA ARG A 38 -6.62 -13.73 14.29
C ARG A 38 -6.69 -13.80 12.77
N ILE A 39 -7.16 -12.72 12.16
CA ILE A 39 -7.24 -12.55 10.70
C ILE A 39 -6.33 -11.41 10.29
N ARG A 40 -5.39 -11.70 9.41
CA ARG A 40 -4.57 -10.70 8.70
C ARG A 40 -4.69 -10.90 7.20
N PHE A 41 -4.51 -9.83 6.45
CA PHE A 41 -4.47 -9.88 4.99
C PHE A 41 -3.33 -9.02 4.44
N THR A 42 -2.80 -9.43 3.29
CA THR A 42 -1.71 -8.74 2.59
C THR A 42 -2.11 -8.43 1.16
N SER A 43 -1.32 -7.55 0.52
CA SER A 43 -1.50 -7.18 -0.88
C SER A 43 -2.88 -6.61 -1.24
N PRO A 44 -3.49 -5.74 -0.41
CA PRO A 44 -4.64 -4.99 -0.85
C PRO A 44 -4.20 -3.92 -1.85
N HIS A 45 -5.07 -3.57 -2.80
CA HIS A 45 -4.79 -2.48 -3.72
C HIS A 45 -5.49 -1.19 -3.24
N PRO A 46 -4.80 -0.03 -3.16
CA PRO A 46 -5.36 1.20 -2.61
C PRO A 46 -6.68 1.64 -3.26
N LYS A 47 -6.81 1.48 -4.57
CA LYS A 47 -8.03 1.85 -5.31
C LYS A 47 -9.26 1.04 -4.90
N ASP A 48 -9.09 -0.20 -4.44
CA ASP A 48 -10.17 -1.12 -4.07
C ASP A 48 -10.50 -1.10 -2.57
N PHE A 49 -9.82 -0.27 -1.78
CA PHE A 49 -10.17 0.00 -0.39
C PHE A 49 -11.46 0.83 -0.33
N LYS A 50 -12.52 0.18 0.09
CA LYS A 50 -13.83 0.82 0.30
C LYS A 50 -14.10 0.98 1.79
N GLU A 51 -14.92 1.94 2.13
CA GLU A 51 -15.35 2.20 3.50
C GLU A 51 -15.93 0.96 4.18
N GLU A 52 -16.68 0.13 3.44
CA GLU A 52 -17.21 -1.14 3.90
C GLU A 52 -16.13 -2.09 4.44
N THR A 53 -14.99 -2.19 3.73
CA THR A 53 -13.84 -3.02 4.16
C THR A 53 -13.18 -2.41 5.41
N ILE A 54 -13.02 -1.09 5.46
CA ILE A 54 -12.40 -0.41 6.61
C ILE A 54 -13.28 -0.57 7.85
N ASN A 55 -14.61 -0.43 7.71
CA ASN A 55 -15.56 -0.66 8.79
C ASN A 55 -15.55 -2.11 9.27
N ALA A 56 -15.37 -3.10 8.37
CA ALA A 56 -15.19 -4.49 8.76
C ALA A 56 -13.90 -4.68 9.58
N VAL A 57 -12.78 -4.07 9.18
CA VAL A 57 -11.53 -4.10 9.97
C VAL A 57 -11.75 -3.52 11.35
N LYS A 58 -12.45 -2.38 11.46
CA LYS A 58 -12.75 -1.71 12.74
C LYS A 58 -13.61 -2.54 13.69
N SER A 59 -14.63 -3.20 13.15
CA SER A 59 -15.70 -3.81 13.96
C SER A 59 -15.47 -5.27 14.32
N LEU A 60 -14.65 -5.99 13.57
CA LEU A 60 -14.48 -7.42 13.71
C LEU A 60 -13.33 -7.75 14.67
N SER A 61 -13.65 -8.40 15.78
CA SER A 61 -12.71 -8.66 16.90
C SER A 61 -11.49 -9.52 16.52
N LYS A 62 -11.61 -10.37 15.50
CA LYS A 62 -10.52 -11.25 15.05
C LYS A 62 -9.68 -10.61 13.95
N VAL A 63 -10.15 -9.54 13.31
CA VAL A 63 -9.41 -8.83 12.26
C VAL A 63 -8.41 -7.87 12.92
N CYS A 64 -7.13 -8.04 12.59
CA CYS A 64 -6.08 -7.17 13.12
C CYS A 64 -6.25 -5.73 12.62
N ASN A 65 -6.07 -4.77 13.52
CA ASN A 65 -6.14 -3.34 13.23
C ASN A 65 -4.88 -2.84 12.51
N GLN A 66 -4.48 -3.55 11.47
CA GLN A 66 -3.32 -3.29 10.64
C GLN A 66 -3.71 -3.35 9.16
N ILE A 67 -3.36 -2.31 8.41
CA ILE A 67 -3.65 -2.21 6.99
C ILE A 67 -2.36 -1.92 6.24
N HIS A 68 -2.03 -2.77 5.27
CA HIS A 68 -0.95 -2.52 4.33
C HIS A 68 -1.49 -1.73 3.13
N VAL A 69 -0.94 -0.54 2.87
CA VAL A 69 -1.39 0.34 1.75
C VAL A 69 -0.18 0.66 0.88
N PRO A 70 0.08 -0.10 -0.20
CA PRO A 70 1.25 0.10 -1.05
C PRO A 70 1.23 1.47 -1.72
N LEU A 71 2.18 2.35 -1.38
CA LEU A 71 2.36 3.68 -2.00
C LEU A 71 3.11 3.55 -3.32
N GLN A 72 4.19 2.82 -3.33
CA GLN A 72 5.17 2.60 -4.38
C GLN A 72 6.04 3.83 -4.70
N SER A 73 5.46 5.00 -4.92
CA SER A 73 6.09 6.30 -5.11
C SER A 73 5.16 7.42 -4.64
N GLY A 74 5.72 8.52 -4.16
CA GLY A 74 4.98 9.74 -3.82
C GLY A 74 4.71 10.65 -5.00
N SER A 75 5.40 10.44 -6.12
CA SER A 75 5.20 11.22 -7.35
C SER A 75 4.05 10.67 -8.18
N SER A 76 3.12 11.54 -8.56
CA SER A 76 2.01 11.19 -9.46
C SER A 76 2.50 10.77 -10.85
N ASP A 77 3.60 11.36 -11.33
CA ASP A 77 4.19 11.02 -12.63
C ASP A 77 4.80 9.62 -12.61
N ILE A 78 5.56 9.29 -11.57
CA ILE A 78 6.13 7.94 -11.40
C ILE A 78 5.02 6.91 -11.20
N LEU A 79 3.98 7.20 -10.42
CA LEU A 79 2.81 6.32 -10.27
C LEU A 79 2.11 6.07 -11.61
N SER A 80 2.02 7.08 -12.46
CA SER A 80 1.47 6.95 -13.82
C SER A 80 2.34 6.05 -14.69
N LYS A 81 3.67 6.22 -14.69
CA LYS A 81 4.64 5.35 -15.38
C LYS A 81 4.56 3.90 -14.87
N MET A 82 4.33 3.71 -13.58
CA MET A 82 4.11 2.40 -12.95
C MET A 82 2.71 1.80 -13.24
N HIS A 83 1.83 2.50 -13.94
CA HIS A 83 0.43 2.10 -14.22
C HIS A 83 -0.39 1.81 -12.95
N ARG A 84 -0.20 2.57 -11.87
CA ARG A 84 -0.87 2.32 -10.59
C ARG A 84 -2.36 2.66 -10.56
N GLY A 85 -2.86 3.50 -11.46
CA GLY A 85 -4.28 3.87 -11.56
C GLY A 85 -4.77 4.77 -10.41
N TYR A 86 -3.86 5.34 -9.61
CA TYR A 86 -4.08 6.39 -8.61
C TYR A 86 -2.89 7.36 -8.63
N ASN A 87 -3.12 8.57 -8.11
CA ASN A 87 -2.12 9.61 -7.92
C ASN A 87 -1.91 9.89 -6.42
N LYS A 88 -0.97 10.78 -6.11
CA LYS A 88 -0.62 11.23 -4.76
C LYS A 88 -1.86 11.63 -3.94
N GLU A 89 -2.71 12.49 -4.51
CA GLU A 89 -3.88 13.03 -3.82
C GLU A 89 -4.90 11.93 -3.46
N LYS A 90 -5.19 11.04 -4.40
CA LYS A 90 -6.10 9.90 -4.17
C LYS A 90 -5.54 8.92 -3.12
N PHE A 91 -4.22 8.75 -3.10
CA PHE A 91 -3.59 7.94 -2.07
C PHE A 91 -3.77 8.57 -0.68
N LEU A 92 -3.47 9.87 -0.53
CA LEU A 92 -3.62 10.59 0.74
C LEU A 92 -5.09 10.61 1.21
N GLN A 93 -6.04 10.90 0.32
CA GLN A 93 -7.47 10.80 0.64
C GLN A 93 -7.85 9.40 1.18
N LYS A 94 -7.23 8.35 0.66
CA LYS A 94 -7.46 6.98 1.12
C LYS A 94 -6.91 6.75 2.52
N VAL A 95 -5.69 7.24 2.80
CA VAL A 95 -5.07 7.19 4.13
C VAL A 95 -5.92 7.97 5.15
N ASP A 96 -6.34 9.17 4.81
CA ASP A 96 -7.16 10.02 5.68
C ASP A 96 -8.52 9.36 5.99
N MET A 97 -9.14 8.72 4.98
CA MET A 97 -10.37 7.95 5.18
C MET A 97 -10.15 6.77 6.14
N ILE A 98 -9.05 6.03 5.98
CA ILE A 98 -8.73 4.90 6.86
C ILE A 98 -8.55 5.39 8.30
N ARG A 99 -7.73 6.43 8.53
CA ARG A 99 -7.50 6.99 9.86
C ARG A 99 -8.72 7.67 10.47
N GLY A 100 -9.55 8.30 9.65
CA GLY A 100 -10.83 8.86 10.10
C GLY A 100 -11.78 7.81 10.66
N ILE A 101 -11.77 6.60 10.11
CA ILE A 101 -12.58 5.48 10.57
C ILE A 101 -11.89 4.72 11.72
N ILE A 102 -10.57 4.48 11.62
CA ILE A 102 -9.76 3.73 12.59
C ILE A 102 -8.57 4.61 13.02
N PRO A 103 -8.71 5.46 14.04
CA PRO A 103 -7.67 6.42 14.41
C PRO A 103 -6.34 5.79 14.85
N ASP A 104 -6.39 4.60 15.45
CA ASP A 104 -5.25 3.83 15.97
C ASP A 104 -4.77 2.72 15.02
N VAL A 105 -5.15 2.78 13.73
CA VAL A 105 -4.73 1.79 12.74
C VAL A 105 -3.22 1.79 12.55
N SER A 106 -2.62 0.59 12.53
CA SER A 106 -1.24 0.41 12.08
C SER A 106 -1.19 0.40 10.56
N LEU A 107 -0.46 1.35 9.96
CA LEU A 107 -0.29 1.47 8.52
C LEU A 107 1.10 1.04 8.09
N THR A 108 1.16 0.17 7.10
CA THR A 108 2.42 -0.22 6.47
C THR A 108 2.37 0.00 4.97
N THR A 109 3.52 0.19 4.32
CA THR A 109 3.59 0.50 2.89
C THR A 109 4.81 -0.12 2.21
N ASP A 110 4.75 -0.18 0.88
CA ASP A 110 5.89 -0.49 0.00
C ASP A 110 6.32 0.76 -0.75
N ILE A 111 7.64 0.94 -0.94
CA ILE A 111 8.24 2.01 -1.75
C ILE A 111 9.28 1.39 -2.67
N ILE A 112 9.25 1.79 -3.94
CA ILE A 112 10.27 1.46 -4.94
C ILE A 112 11.08 2.72 -5.22
N VAL A 113 12.39 2.66 -5.01
CA VAL A 113 13.34 3.75 -5.27
C VAL A 113 14.08 3.49 -6.57
N GLY A 114 14.28 4.55 -7.35
CA GLY A 114 15.05 4.48 -8.60
C GLY A 114 14.26 3.88 -9.76
N PHE A 115 12.96 4.03 -9.78
CA PHE A 115 12.17 3.68 -10.97
C PHE A 115 12.62 4.53 -12.17
N PRO A 116 12.62 4.00 -13.41
CA PRO A 116 13.06 4.74 -14.59
C PRO A 116 12.43 6.14 -14.68
N GLY A 117 13.29 7.15 -14.85
CA GLY A 117 12.90 8.55 -14.92
C GLY A 117 12.51 9.20 -13.59
N GLU A 118 12.80 8.57 -12.44
CA GLU A 118 12.61 9.18 -11.13
C GLU A 118 13.63 10.30 -10.91
N THR A 119 13.17 11.53 -10.71
CA THR A 119 13.98 12.71 -10.38
C THR A 119 14.19 12.85 -8.87
N ASP A 120 15.01 13.84 -8.45
CA ASP A 120 15.16 14.16 -7.03
C ASP A 120 13.88 14.77 -6.44
N ASP A 121 13.13 15.52 -7.22
CA ASP A 121 11.82 16.07 -6.81
C ASP A 121 10.79 14.94 -6.62
N ASP A 122 10.76 13.94 -7.51
CA ASP A 122 9.89 12.77 -7.36
C ASP A 122 10.19 11.97 -6.09
N PHE A 123 11.49 11.82 -5.80
CA PHE A 123 11.92 11.17 -4.56
C PHE A 123 11.55 12.01 -3.32
N GLN A 124 11.71 13.35 -3.40
CA GLN A 124 11.30 14.25 -2.31
C GLN A 124 9.79 14.17 -2.05
N ASP A 125 8.97 14.12 -3.08
CA ASP A 125 7.52 13.88 -2.96
C ASP A 125 7.23 12.57 -2.19
N THR A 126 8.01 11.51 -2.46
CA THR A 126 7.89 10.24 -1.73
C THR A 126 8.23 10.41 -0.25
N MET A 127 9.32 11.12 0.07
CA MET A 127 9.72 11.39 1.44
C MET A 127 8.70 12.25 2.20
N ASP A 128 8.08 13.21 1.52
CA ASP A 128 7.07 14.08 2.13
C ASP A 128 5.80 13.30 2.49
N ILE A 129 5.38 12.33 1.65
CA ILE A 129 4.28 11.42 2.00
C ILE A 129 4.65 10.53 3.18
N VAL A 130 5.85 9.96 3.20
CA VAL A 130 6.30 9.12 4.32
C VAL A 130 6.25 9.87 5.63
N LYS A 131 6.71 11.12 5.64
CA LYS A 131 6.66 12.02 6.82
C LYS A 131 5.23 12.37 7.21
N TYR A 132 4.38 12.69 6.23
CA TYR A 132 2.98 13.06 6.50
C TYR A 132 2.16 11.90 7.05
N VAL A 133 2.34 10.70 6.45
CA VAL A 133 1.54 9.52 6.82
C VAL A 133 2.06 8.86 8.09
N GLU A 134 3.34 9.00 8.45
CA GLU A 134 3.92 8.34 9.63
C GLU A 134 3.58 6.84 9.67
N PHE A 135 4.04 6.10 8.65
CA PHE A 135 3.81 4.65 8.59
C PHE A 135 4.52 3.92 9.73
N ASP A 136 3.88 2.90 10.30
CA ASP A 136 4.51 2.02 11.31
C ASP A 136 5.63 1.15 10.71
N SER A 137 5.52 0.83 9.42
CA SER A 137 6.58 0.13 8.68
C SER A 137 6.58 0.51 7.19
N VAL A 138 7.77 0.72 6.66
CA VAL A 138 8.01 0.98 5.23
C VAL A 138 8.92 -0.12 4.69
N TYR A 139 8.41 -0.92 3.75
CA TYR A 139 9.21 -1.91 3.03
C TYR A 139 9.76 -1.27 1.76
N MET A 140 11.08 -1.22 1.67
CA MET A 140 11.77 -0.54 0.58
C MET A 140 12.37 -1.51 -0.38
N PHE A 141 12.25 -1.18 -1.66
CA PHE A 141 12.81 -1.93 -2.76
C PHE A 141 13.57 -0.99 -3.71
N GLN A 142 14.73 -1.40 -4.16
CA GLN A 142 15.40 -0.76 -5.28
C GLN A 142 14.74 -1.28 -6.56
N PHE A 143 14.53 -0.39 -7.54
CA PHE A 143 14.07 -0.83 -8.85
C PHE A 143 15.06 -1.85 -9.44
N SER A 144 14.52 -2.94 -9.96
CA SER A 144 15.28 -3.96 -10.66
C SER A 144 14.58 -4.26 -11.99
N PRO A 145 15.27 -3.99 -13.13
CA PRO A 145 14.67 -4.24 -14.44
C PRO A 145 14.42 -5.73 -14.64
N ARG A 146 13.24 -6.06 -15.14
CA ARG A 146 12.84 -7.45 -15.44
C ARG A 146 12.50 -7.58 -16.92
N PRO A 147 13.17 -8.47 -17.67
CA PRO A 147 12.85 -8.70 -19.08
C PRO A 147 11.37 -8.95 -19.31
N GLY A 148 10.83 -8.37 -20.39
CA GLY A 148 9.41 -8.50 -20.75
C GLY A 148 8.47 -7.54 -20.04
N THR A 149 8.98 -6.58 -19.26
CA THR A 149 8.19 -5.49 -18.68
C THR A 149 8.45 -4.18 -19.41
N LYS A 150 7.45 -3.28 -19.48
CA LYS A 150 7.63 -1.94 -20.07
C LYS A 150 8.74 -1.14 -19.39
N ALA A 151 8.90 -1.30 -18.07
CA ALA A 151 9.97 -0.63 -17.34
C ALA A 151 11.36 -1.14 -17.70
N TYR A 152 11.49 -2.36 -18.21
CA TYR A 152 12.75 -2.88 -18.77
C TYR A 152 13.14 -2.14 -20.05
N ASP A 153 12.14 -1.80 -20.89
CA ASP A 153 12.37 -1.12 -22.18
C ASP A 153 12.71 0.38 -22.01
N MET A 154 12.72 0.89 -20.76
CA MET A 154 13.05 2.30 -20.42
C MET A 154 14.54 2.44 -20.04
N GLU A 155 15.44 1.70 -20.67
CA GLU A 155 16.89 1.69 -20.32
C GLU A 155 17.53 3.08 -20.32
N ASP A 156 17.14 3.96 -21.23
CA ASP A 156 17.65 5.34 -21.34
C ASP A 156 17.24 6.24 -20.15
N GLU A 157 16.22 5.83 -19.39
CA GLU A 157 15.71 6.54 -18.21
C GLU A 157 16.20 5.92 -16.89
N PHE A 158 17.06 4.90 -16.90
CA PHE A 158 17.49 4.25 -15.67
C PHE A 158 18.28 5.22 -14.78
N VAL A 159 17.89 5.25 -13.52
CA VAL A 159 18.56 6.06 -12.49
C VAL A 159 19.90 5.41 -12.13
N ASP A 160 20.93 6.24 -11.99
CA ASP A 160 22.26 5.78 -11.59
C ASP A 160 22.23 5.02 -10.25
N GLN A 161 22.98 3.92 -10.18
CA GLN A 161 23.00 3.04 -9.01
C GLN A 161 23.47 3.73 -7.72
N ASP A 162 24.37 4.71 -7.83
CA ASP A 162 24.84 5.44 -6.65
C ASP A 162 23.79 6.45 -6.16
N ILE A 163 22.97 6.99 -7.07
CA ILE A 163 21.79 7.78 -6.72
C ILE A 163 20.76 6.90 -6.01
N ILE A 164 20.47 5.71 -6.55
CA ILE A 164 19.54 4.76 -5.93
C ILE A 164 19.99 4.40 -4.51
N LYS A 165 21.28 4.09 -4.32
CA LYS A 165 21.84 3.80 -2.98
C LYS A 165 21.69 4.96 -2.02
N LYS A 166 21.93 6.21 -2.49
CA LYS A 166 21.75 7.42 -1.68
C LYS A 166 20.30 7.64 -1.27
N ARG A 167 19.35 7.43 -2.18
CA ARG A 167 17.91 7.55 -1.89
C ARG A 167 17.41 6.44 -0.98
N PHE A 168 18.00 5.26 -1.06
CA PHE A 168 17.61 4.12 -0.23
C PHE A 168 17.92 4.32 1.26
N GLN A 169 19.02 5.01 1.61
CA GLN A 169 19.45 5.22 2.99
C GLN A 169 18.43 6.02 3.85
N PRO A 170 17.96 7.22 3.45
CA PRO A 170 17.09 8.06 4.29
C PRO A 170 15.79 7.39 4.69
N VAL A 171 15.16 6.62 3.78
CA VAL A 171 13.90 5.93 4.06
C VAL A 171 14.13 4.77 5.03
N SER A 172 15.27 4.08 4.94
CA SER A 172 15.67 3.04 5.91
C SER A 172 15.83 3.60 7.34
N TYR A 173 16.36 4.82 7.47
CA TYR A 173 16.53 5.49 8.78
C TYR A 173 15.20 6.03 9.34
N THR A 174 14.28 6.46 8.50
CA THR A 174 12.95 6.95 8.95
C THR A 174 12.20 5.85 9.69
N HIS A 175 12.42 4.61 9.33
CA HIS A 175 11.84 3.44 9.98
C HIS A 175 12.42 3.16 11.39
N LEU A 176 13.69 3.52 11.64
CA LEU A 176 14.36 3.32 12.93
C LEU A 176 14.07 4.44 13.95
N THR A 177 13.53 5.57 13.51
CA THR A 177 13.29 6.77 14.35
C THR A 177 11.82 7.02 14.66
N LEU A 178 10.90 6.25 14.12
CA LEU A 178 9.50 6.33 14.54
C LEU A 178 9.40 5.76 15.98
N PRO A 179 8.82 6.51 16.92
CA PRO A 179 8.62 5.99 18.27
C PRO A 179 7.76 4.73 18.17
N THR A 180 8.30 3.62 18.68
CA THR A 180 7.50 2.41 18.88
C THR A 180 6.35 2.78 19.79
N ARG A 181 5.13 2.84 19.24
CA ARG A 181 3.89 2.99 20.00
C ARG A 181 3.61 1.72 20.81
N TRP A 182 4.50 1.41 21.74
CA TRP A 182 4.30 0.35 22.73
C TRP A 182 4.61 0.93 24.11
N ASP A 183 3.68 1.71 24.63
CA ASP A 183 3.53 2.01 26.04
C ASP A 183 2.09 1.71 26.44
#